data_b5e0da60f0dccefc2ffa25dcabf51133
#
_entry.id   b5e0da60f0dccefc2ffa25dcabf51133
#
_cell.length_a   1.000
_cell.length_b   1.000
_cell.length_c   1.000
_cell.angle_alpha   90.00
_cell.angle_beta   90.00
_cell.angle_gamma   90.00
#
_symmetry.space_group_name_H-M   'P 1'
#
loop_
_entity.id
_entity.type
_entity.pdbx_description
1 polymer ?
#
loop_
_entity_poly.entity_id
_entity_poly.type
_entity_poly.pdbx_seq_one_letter_code
_entity_poly.pdbx_strand_id
1 'polypeptide(L)'
;MGIGHSHDHADHVDDVLADSAAGIRAVKISLIALGATAIAQFVIVAFSGSVALLADTVHNLSDALTAVPLWIAFGLSRRPASRRYTYGLGRAEDLAGLFVVAVIAASAAVAAGEAVRRLIHPAPLSHLAWVAAAGVVGFVGNELVALYRIGVGTKIGSAALKADGVHARVDGLTSLAVVAGAAGVAAGFPAADPIVGLVIAVVIVAVLAVAARDVFGRLLDGVDPTLVTAAQEALARQPGVQSVHRLRMRWLGHRLLADVELDIDPDRSLSEAHRIVHDAEHALTHAVPKLTEATVHAYPAHPVKSG
;
A
#
# COMPACT_ATOMS: atom_id res chain seq x y z
N MET A 1 25.42 20.90 30.60
CA MET A 1 23.98 21.26 30.57
C MET A 1 23.41 20.56 29.34
N GLY A 2 22.79 19.40 29.52
CA GLY A 2 22.24 18.56 28.44
C GLY A 2 20.74 18.43 28.63
N ILE A 3 19.96 19.34 28.05
CA ILE A 3 18.50 19.26 28.02
C ILE A 3 18.07 19.66 26.61
N GLY A 4 18.13 18.75 25.66
CA GLY A 4 17.71 19.01 24.28
C GLY A 4 17.38 17.77 23.44
N HIS A 5 17.69 16.55 23.92
CA HIS A 5 17.71 15.36 23.07
C HIS A 5 16.48 14.46 23.15
N SER A 6 15.43 14.79 23.94
CA SER A 6 14.27 13.89 24.12
C SER A 6 13.03 14.30 23.29
N HIS A 7 12.97 15.50 22.74
CA HIS A 7 11.76 15.96 22.04
C HIS A 7 11.65 15.42 20.61
N ASP A 8 12.74 15.39 19.83
CA ASP A 8 12.71 14.93 18.43
C ASP A 8 12.35 13.46 18.27
N HIS A 9 12.93 12.57 19.10
CA HIS A 9 12.58 11.15 19.06
C HIS A 9 11.14 10.87 19.53
N ALA A 10 10.61 11.67 20.45
CA ALA A 10 9.24 11.53 20.92
C ALA A 10 8.24 11.92 19.82
N ASP A 11 8.49 13.03 19.11
CA ASP A 11 7.62 13.50 18.03
C ASP A 11 7.56 12.51 16.86
N HIS A 12 8.68 11.89 16.49
CA HIS A 12 8.71 10.86 15.43
C HIS A 12 8.00 9.57 15.83
N VAL A 13 8.06 9.15 17.09
CA VAL A 13 7.32 7.99 17.61
C VAL A 13 5.82 8.28 17.59
N ASP A 14 5.41 9.48 17.94
CA ASP A 14 4.01 9.89 17.92
C ASP A 14 3.45 9.93 16.50
N ASP A 15 4.21 10.40 15.51
CA ASP A 15 3.84 10.37 14.10
C ASP A 15 3.65 8.95 13.58
N VAL A 16 4.54 8.02 13.90
CA VAL A 16 4.41 6.60 13.53
C VAL A 16 3.17 5.96 14.13
N LEU A 17 2.88 6.26 15.40
CA LEU A 17 1.68 5.76 16.07
C LEU A 17 0.42 6.38 15.47
N ALA A 18 0.46 7.65 15.09
CA ALA A 18 -0.64 8.34 14.42
C ALA A 18 -0.90 7.75 13.02
N ASP A 19 0.15 7.49 12.23
CA ASP A 19 0.05 6.85 10.92
C ASP A 19 -0.54 5.43 11.02
N SER A 20 -0.05 4.62 11.97
CA SER A 20 -0.62 3.30 12.25
C SER A 20 -2.09 3.38 12.69
N ALA A 21 -2.46 4.37 13.51
CA ALA A 21 -3.83 4.57 13.95
C ALA A 21 -4.73 5.01 12.78
N ALA A 22 -4.21 5.85 11.86
CA ALA A 22 -4.90 6.24 10.64
C ALA A 22 -5.14 5.04 9.72
N GLY A 23 -4.14 4.16 9.55
CA GLY A 23 -4.28 2.90 8.81
C GLY A 23 -5.35 1.99 9.40
N ILE A 24 -5.34 1.75 10.72
CA ILE A 24 -6.36 0.95 11.41
C ILE A 24 -7.75 1.56 11.22
N ARG A 25 -7.86 2.89 11.34
CA ARG A 25 -9.14 3.59 11.13
C ARG A 25 -9.63 3.43 9.71
N ALA A 26 -8.74 3.55 8.72
CA ALA A 26 -9.08 3.38 7.32
C ALA A 26 -9.62 1.97 7.03
N VAL A 27 -8.95 0.94 7.54
CA VAL A 27 -9.40 -0.45 7.40
C VAL A 27 -10.76 -0.68 8.05
N LYS A 28 -10.99 -0.17 9.28
CA LYS A 28 -12.26 -0.31 9.98
C LYS A 28 -13.42 0.39 9.25
N ILE A 29 -13.23 1.63 8.83
CA ILE A 29 -14.26 2.39 8.09
C ILE A 29 -14.58 1.67 6.77
N SER A 30 -13.56 1.21 6.07
CA SER A 30 -13.72 0.47 4.81
C SER A 30 -14.47 -0.85 5.01
N LEU A 31 -14.16 -1.59 6.08
CA LEU A 31 -14.87 -2.83 6.39
C LEU A 31 -16.35 -2.58 6.67
N ILE A 32 -16.68 -1.51 7.38
CA ILE A 32 -18.09 -1.10 7.61
C ILE A 32 -18.76 -0.71 6.29
N ALA A 33 -18.08 0.06 5.44
CA ALA A 33 -18.63 0.50 4.15
C ALA A 33 -18.87 -0.70 3.21
N LEU A 34 -17.91 -1.61 3.09
CA LEU A 34 -18.05 -2.84 2.27
C LEU A 34 -19.14 -3.76 2.86
N GLY A 35 -19.24 -3.87 4.19
CA GLY A 35 -20.31 -4.59 4.85
C GLY A 35 -21.69 -4.01 4.53
N ALA A 36 -21.83 -2.68 4.54
CA ALA A 36 -23.08 -2.01 4.15
C ALA A 36 -23.40 -2.25 2.65
N THR A 37 -22.38 -2.22 1.77
CA THR A 37 -22.53 -2.54 0.35
C THR A 37 -23.00 -3.98 0.15
N ALA A 38 -22.40 -4.94 0.86
CA ALA A 38 -22.78 -6.36 0.80
C ALA A 38 -24.23 -6.57 1.31
N ILE A 39 -24.64 -5.88 2.38
CA ILE A 39 -26.01 -5.93 2.87
C ILE A 39 -26.99 -5.37 1.83
N ALA A 40 -26.65 -4.23 1.18
CA ALA A 40 -27.49 -3.67 0.13
C ALA A 40 -27.62 -4.63 -1.07
N GLN A 41 -26.52 -5.26 -1.49
CA GLN A 41 -26.56 -6.30 -2.52
C GLN A 41 -27.41 -7.51 -2.10
N PHE A 42 -27.26 -7.96 -0.84
CA PHE A 42 -28.06 -9.08 -0.31
C PHE A 42 -29.56 -8.78 -0.33
N VAL A 43 -29.97 -7.55 -0.02
CA VAL A 43 -31.38 -7.12 -0.14
C VAL A 43 -31.84 -7.26 -1.60
N ILE A 44 -31.04 -6.79 -2.57
CA ILE A 44 -31.35 -6.93 -4.00
C ILE A 44 -31.48 -8.42 -4.38
N VAL A 45 -30.59 -9.28 -3.89
CA VAL A 45 -30.64 -10.72 -4.10
C VAL A 45 -31.94 -11.33 -3.57
N ALA A 46 -32.35 -10.94 -2.35
CA ALA A 46 -33.56 -11.47 -1.72
C ALA A 46 -34.83 -11.14 -2.52
N PHE A 47 -34.88 -9.98 -3.18
CA PHE A 47 -35.99 -9.60 -4.06
C PHE A 47 -35.91 -10.23 -5.46
N SER A 48 -34.70 -10.47 -5.97
CA SER A 48 -34.49 -11.03 -7.31
C SER A 48 -34.62 -12.55 -7.38
N GLY A 49 -34.38 -13.25 -6.25
CA GLY A 49 -34.31 -14.72 -6.20
C GLY A 49 -33.14 -15.31 -7.01
N SER A 50 -32.17 -14.51 -7.43
CA SER A 50 -31.10 -14.96 -8.31
C SER A 50 -29.94 -15.60 -7.53
N VAL A 51 -29.70 -16.90 -7.77
CA VAL A 51 -28.56 -17.64 -7.20
C VAL A 51 -27.22 -17.09 -7.67
N ALA A 52 -27.13 -16.58 -8.90
CA ALA A 52 -25.93 -15.97 -9.43
C ALA A 52 -25.54 -14.70 -8.66
N LEU A 53 -26.53 -13.81 -8.35
CA LEU A 53 -26.31 -12.62 -7.52
C LEU A 53 -25.94 -12.98 -6.08
N LEU A 54 -26.49 -14.08 -5.54
CA LEU A 54 -26.09 -14.56 -4.21
C LEU A 54 -24.63 -14.95 -4.17
N ALA A 55 -24.15 -15.67 -5.17
CA ALA A 55 -22.74 -16.06 -5.28
C ALA A 55 -21.80 -14.83 -5.36
N ASP A 56 -22.17 -13.82 -6.16
CA ASP A 56 -21.44 -12.55 -6.28
C ASP A 56 -21.41 -11.78 -4.94
N THR A 57 -22.55 -11.71 -4.24
CA THR A 57 -22.65 -11.05 -2.92
C THR A 57 -21.79 -11.75 -1.86
N VAL A 58 -21.76 -13.09 -1.85
CA VAL A 58 -20.90 -13.88 -0.94
C VAL A 58 -19.43 -13.68 -1.28
N HIS A 59 -19.08 -13.58 -2.56
CA HIS A 59 -17.73 -13.28 -3.01
C HIS A 59 -17.28 -11.89 -2.50
N ASN A 60 -18.07 -10.85 -2.74
CA ASN A 60 -17.79 -9.50 -2.27
C ASN A 60 -17.66 -9.39 -0.73
N LEU A 61 -18.44 -10.18 0.02
CA LEU A 61 -18.29 -10.26 1.48
C LEU A 61 -16.97 -10.95 1.88
N SER A 62 -16.57 -12.00 1.17
CA SER A 62 -15.30 -12.69 1.40
C SER A 62 -14.10 -11.76 1.12
N ASP A 63 -14.18 -10.95 0.07
CA ASP A 63 -13.15 -9.97 -0.29
C ASP A 63 -13.04 -8.86 0.76
N ALA A 64 -14.14 -8.44 1.38
CA ALA A 64 -14.10 -7.51 2.51
C ALA A 64 -13.26 -8.05 3.68
N LEU A 65 -13.24 -9.36 3.91
CA LEU A 65 -12.45 -9.99 4.98
C LEU A 65 -10.95 -10.01 4.69
N THR A 66 -10.52 -9.78 3.45
CA THR A 66 -9.08 -9.68 3.09
C THR A 66 -8.39 -8.51 3.78
N ALA A 67 -9.12 -7.51 4.21
CA ALA A 67 -8.62 -6.39 5.01
C ALA A 67 -8.19 -6.78 6.44
N VAL A 68 -8.64 -7.93 6.97
CA VAL A 68 -8.33 -8.36 8.34
C VAL A 68 -6.83 -8.60 8.56
N PRO A 69 -6.08 -9.29 7.68
CA PRO A 69 -4.63 -9.40 7.79
C PRO A 69 -3.92 -8.05 7.88
N LEU A 70 -4.36 -7.07 7.11
CA LEU A 70 -3.78 -5.73 7.14
C LEU A 70 -4.08 -5.00 8.46
N TRP A 71 -5.30 -5.14 9.00
CA TRP A 71 -5.62 -4.64 10.33
C TRP A 71 -4.71 -5.23 11.41
N ILE A 72 -4.52 -6.55 11.38
CA ILE A 72 -3.61 -7.25 12.31
C ILE A 72 -2.18 -6.72 12.14
N ALA A 73 -1.71 -6.54 10.91
CA ALA A 73 -0.38 -6.04 10.61
C ALA A 73 -0.14 -4.63 11.18
N PHE A 74 -1.07 -3.69 11.01
CA PHE A 74 -1.00 -2.37 11.65
C PHE A 74 -1.02 -2.46 13.19
N GLY A 75 -1.79 -3.39 13.75
CA GLY A 75 -1.78 -3.64 15.19
C GLY A 75 -0.44 -4.18 15.70
N LEU A 76 0.21 -5.04 14.91
CA LEU A 76 1.53 -5.59 15.21
C LEU A 76 2.64 -4.53 15.06
N SER A 77 2.57 -3.68 14.04
CA SER A 77 3.58 -2.63 13.80
C SER A 77 3.67 -1.59 14.92
N ARG A 78 2.61 -1.45 15.72
CA ARG A 78 2.59 -0.58 16.92
C ARG A 78 3.29 -1.18 18.13
N ARG A 79 3.63 -2.47 18.10
CA ARG A 79 4.31 -3.11 19.24
C ARG A 79 5.76 -2.63 19.30
N PRO A 80 6.26 -2.29 20.48
CA PRO A 80 7.66 -1.89 20.65
C PRO A 80 8.61 -3.01 20.25
N ALA A 81 9.82 -2.65 19.89
CA ALA A 81 10.91 -3.59 19.65
C ALA A 81 11.11 -4.50 20.88
N SER A 82 11.51 -5.75 20.63
CA SER A 82 11.72 -6.77 21.64
C SER A 82 13.07 -7.44 21.44
N ARG A 83 13.52 -8.24 22.41
CA ARG A 83 14.79 -8.99 22.28
C ARG A 83 14.83 -9.93 21.08
N ARG A 84 13.66 -10.42 20.61
CA ARG A 84 13.55 -11.29 19.42
C ARG A 84 13.37 -10.49 18.13
N TYR A 85 12.69 -9.36 18.20
CA TYR A 85 12.37 -8.48 17.07
C TYR A 85 12.92 -7.10 17.36
N THR A 86 14.22 -6.92 17.16
CA THR A 86 14.95 -5.71 17.56
C THR A 86 14.54 -4.48 16.76
N TYR A 87 14.09 -4.65 15.52
CA TYR A 87 13.49 -3.59 14.69
C TYR A 87 11.97 -3.46 14.85
N GLY A 88 11.35 -4.22 15.78
CA GLY A 88 9.91 -4.31 15.89
C GLY A 88 9.27 -5.21 14.84
N LEU A 89 7.96 -5.03 14.62
CA LEU A 89 7.17 -5.87 13.72
C LEU A 89 6.64 -5.09 12.48
N GLY A 90 7.31 -4.00 12.08
CA GLY A 90 6.89 -3.20 10.92
C GLY A 90 6.78 -4.00 9.61
N ARG A 91 7.63 -5.02 9.42
CA ARG A 91 7.57 -5.94 8.27
C ARG A 91 6.28 -6.76 8.16
N ALA A 92 5.48 -6.84 9.25
CA ALA A 92 4.16 -7.49 9.18
C ALA A 92 3.24 -6.80 8.17
N GLU A 93 3.39 -5.48 8.00
CA GLU A 93 2.65 -4.71 7.00
C GLU A 93 3.06 -5.08 5.57
N ASP A 94 4.37 -5.23 5.31
CA ASP A 94 4.88 -5.64 4.00
C ASP A 94 4.39 -7.05 3.63
N LEU A 95 4.32 -7.97 4.61
CA LEU A 95 3.74 -9.31 4.43
C LEU A 95 2.24 -9.26 4.16
N ALA A 96 1.50 -8.37 4.83
CA ALA A 96 0.08 -8.17 4.53
C ALA A 96 -0.12 -7.62 3.11
N GLY A 97 0.74 -6.71 2.65
CA GLY A 97 0.75 -6.24 1.27
C GLY A 97 1.00 -7.36 0.26
N LEU A 98 1.94 -8.24 0.54
CA LEU A 98 2.19 -9.43 -0.30
C LEU A 98 0.96 -10.36 -0.37
N PHE A 99 0.30 -10.58 0.78
CA PHE A 99 -0.94 -11.35 0.83
C PHE A 99 -2.04 -10.72 -0.05
N VAL A 100 -2.23 -9.39 0.04
CA VAL A 100 -3.21 -8.67 -0.80
C VAL A 100 -2.88 -8.82 -2.28
N VAL A 101 -1.61 -8.68 -2.69
CA VAL A 101 -1.18 -8.89 -4.08
C VAL A 101 -1.50 -10.32 -4.55
N ALA A 102 -1.29 -11.33 -3.70
CA ALA A 102 -1.64 -12.72 -4.03
C ALA A 102 -3.15 -12.91 -4.20
N VAL A 103 -3.97 -12.26 -3.37
CA VAL A 103 -5.44 -12.28 -3.50
C VAL A 103 -5.88 -11.62 -4.80
N ILE A 104 -5.34 -10.45 -5.15
CA ILE A 104 -5.65 -9.78 -6.44
C ILE A 104 -5.27 -10.70 -7.62
N ALA A 105 -4.12 -11.37 -7.55
CA ALA A 105 -3.69 -12.30 -8.60
C ALA A 105 -4.65 -13.49 -8.75
N ALA A 106 -5.12 -14.05 -7.62
CA ALA A 106 -6.12 -15.13 -7.62
C ALA A 106 -7.46 -14.66 -8.20
N SER A 107 -7.94 -13.48 -7.79
CA SER A 107 -9.18 -12.87 -8.33
C SER A 107 -9.07 -12.62 -9.83
N ALA A 108 -7.92 -12.11 -10.31
CA ALA A 108 -7.67 -11.92 -11.74
C ALA A 108 -7.74 -13.25 -12.53
N ALA A 109 -7.15 -14.30 -11.98
CA ALA A 109 -7.16 -15.64 -12.60
C ALA A 109 -8.57 -16.22 -12.68
N VAL A 110 -9.36 -16.07 -11.60
CA VAL A 110 -10.77 -16.51 -11.55
C VAL A 110 -11.62 -15.71 -12.55
N ALA A 111 -11.48 -14.38 -12.58
CA ALA A 111 -12.23 -13.53 -13.51
C ALA A 111 -11.90 -13.85 -14.98
N ALA A 112 -10.63 -14.03 -15.31
CA ALA A 112 -10.21 -14.44 -16.65
C ALA A 112 -10.74 -15.82 -17.04
N GLY A 113 -10.65 -16.79 -16.12
CA GLY A 113 -11.18 -18.14 -16.35
C GLY A 113 -12.69 -18.15 -16.57
N GLU A 114 -13.45 -17.37 -15.78
CA GLU A 114 -14.90 -17.26 -15.95
C GLU A 114 -15.28 -16.58 -17.26
N ALA A 115 -14.56 -15.50 -17.65
CA ALA A 115 -14.79 -14.83 -18.93
C ALA A 115 -14.55 -15.78 -20.12
N VAL A 116 -13.47 -16.56 -20.08
CA VAL A 116 -13.18 -17.59 -21.12
C VAL A 116 -14.26 -18.69 -21.10
N ARG A 117 -14.67 -19.16 -19.93
CA ARG A 117 -15.72 -20.17 -19.80
C ARG A 117 -17.04 -19.69 -20.42
N ARG A 118 -17.46 -18.46 -20.17
CA ARG A 118 -18.67 -17.85 -20.73
C ARG A 118 -18.58 -17.61 -22.22
N LEU A 119 -17.38 -17.37 -22.75
CA LEU A 119 -17.16 -17.25 -24.19
C LEU A 119 -17.38 -18.60 -24.90
N ILE A 120 -16.93 -19.71 -24.31
CA ILE A 120 -17.04 -21.07 -24.85
C ILE A 120 -18.45 -21.67 -24.60
N HIS A 121 -19.02 -21.40 -23.42
CA HIS A 121 -20.32 -21.89 -22.97
C HIS A 121 -21.19 -20.72 -22.54
N PRO A 122 -21.82 -20.00 -23.50
CA PRO A 122 -22.69 -18.86 -23.19
C PRO A 122 -23.83 -19.27 -22.26
N ALA A 123 -23.96 -18.59 -21.12
CA ALA A 123 -25.07 -18.76 -20.21
C ALA A 123 -26.03 -17.56 -20.36
N PRO A 124 -27.36 -17.78 -20.46
CA PRO A 124 -28.30 -16.68 -20.54
C PRO A 124 -28.30 -15.87 -19.24
N LEU A 125 -28.12 -14.56 -19.34
CA LEU A 125 -28.31 -13.63 -18.22
C LEU A 125 -29.81 -13.43 -17.98
N SER A 126 -30.29 -13.86 -16.82
CA SER A 126 -31.66 -13.57 -16.37
C SER A 126 -31.68 -12.38 -15.43
N HIS A 127 -32.83 -11.68 -15.35
CA HIS A 127 -33.04 -10.58 -14.41
C HIS A 127 -32.04 -9.39 -14.59
N LEU A 128 -31.75 -9.01 -15.83
CA LEU A 128 -30.75 -7.98 -16.20
C LEU A 128 -30.82 -6.69 -15.37
N ALA A 129 -32.04 -6.20 -15.05
CA ALA A 129 -32.21 -4.99 -14.26
C ALA A 129 -31.69 -5.14 -12.82
N TRP A 130 -31.93 -6.30 -12.18
CA TRP A 130 -31.46 -6.59 -10.84
C TRP A 130 -29.93 -6.82 -10.82
N VAL A 131 -29.41 -7.48 -11.84
CA VAL A 131 -27.97 -7.68 -12.04
C VAL A 131 -27.27 -6.33 -12.20
N ALA A 132 -27.80 -5.44 -13.04
CA ALA A 132 -27.27 -4.11 -13.22
C ALA A 132 -27.35 -3.28 -11.92
N ALA A 133 -28.46 -3.32 -11.19
CA ALA A 133 -28.60 -2.60 -9.92
C ALA A 133 -27.57 -3.08 -8.87
N ALA A 134 -27.40 -4.39 -8.70
CA ALA A 134 -26.40 -4.94 -7.80
C ALA A 134 -24.98 -4.57 -8.21
N GLY A 135 -24.68 -4.61 -9.51
CA GLY A 135 -23.37 -4.21 -10.06
C GLY A 135 -23.08 -2.73 -9.83
N VAL A 136 -24.05 -1.83 -9.98
CA VAL A 136 -23.89 -0.40 -9.67
C VAL A 136 -23.61 -0.19 -8.19
N VAL A 137 -24.34 -0.85 -7.29
CA VAL A 137 -24.11 -0.77 -5.84
C VAL A 137 -22.74 -1.29 -5.49
N GLY A 138 -22.31 -2.44 -6.06
CA GLY A 138 -20.99 -3.01 -5.86
C GLY A 138 -19.87 -2.08 -6.36
N PHE A 139 -20.00 -1.54 -7.58
CA PHE A 139 -19.03 -0.59 -8.13
C PHE A 139 -18.87 0.65 -7.26
N VAL A 140 -19.97 1.31 -6.91
CA VAL A 140 -19.93 2.56 -6.12
C VAL A 140 -19.33 2.31 -4.74
N GLY A 141 -19.75 1.23 -4.07
CA GLY A 141 -19.24 0.89 -2.74
C GLY A 141 -17.74 0.59 -2.76
N ASN A 142 -17.29 -0.25 -3.70
CA ASN A 142 -15.89 -0.61 -3.83
C ASN A 142 -15.01 0.56 -4.27
N GLU A 143 -15.46 1.41 -5.21
CA GLU A 143 -14.65 2.55 -5.67
C GLU A 143 -14.50 3.63 -4.58
N LEU A 144 -15.54 3.89 -3.79
CA LEU A 144 -15.45 4.80 -2.64
C LEU A 144 -14.42 4.28 -1.61
N VAL A 145 -14.45 2.99 -1.31
CA VAL A 145 -13.47 2.36 -0.42
C VAL A 145 -12.07 2.39 -1.03
N ALA A 146 -11.93 2.12 -2.32
CA ALA A 146 -10.66 2.18 -3.04
C ALA A 146 -10.01 3.56 -2.96
N LEU A 147 -10.78 4.61 -3.29
CA LEU A 147 -10.30 6.00 -3.21
C LEU A 147 -9.86 6.36 -1.79
N TYR A 148 -10.63 5.97 -0.79
CA TYR A 148 -10.32 6.24 0.61
C TYR A 148 -9.04 5.51 1.07
N ARG A 149 -8.93 4.18 0.82
CA ARG A 149 -7.74 3.39 1.20
C ARG A 149 -6.49 3.85 0.47
N ILE A 150 -6.56 4.10 -0.84
CA ILE A 150 -5.42 4.60 -1.62
C ILE A 150 -4.99 5.97 -1.11
N GLY A 151 -5.93 6.87 -0.84
CA GLY A 151 -5.65 8.20 -0.31
C GLY A 151 -4.96 8.16 1.06
N VAL A 152 -5.49 7.39 2.01
CA VAL A 152 -4.86 7.21 3.32
C VAL A 152 -3.53 6.49 3.19
N GLY A 153 -3.44 5.40 2.42
CA GLY A 153 -2.21 4.64 2.21
C GLY A 153 -1.08 5.48 1.61
N THR A 154 -1.41 6.37 0.68
CA THR A 154 -0.46 7.33 0.12
C THR A 154 0.01 8.33 1.18
N LYS A 155 -0.91 8.88 1.98
CA LYS A 155 -0.61 9.86 3.03
C LYS A 155 0.31 9.29 4.11
N ILE A 156 0.04 8.06 4.58
CA ILE A 156 0.85 7.41 5.63
C ILE A 156 2.07 6.67 5.07
N GLY A 157 2.21 6.57 3.76
CA GLY A 157 3.33 5.85 3.12
C GLY A 157 3.16 4.32 3.14
N SER A 158 1.95 3.76 3.32
CA SER A 158 1.71 2.31 3.36
C SER A 158 1.45 1.73 1.98
N ALA A 159 2.38 0.92 1.46
CA ALA A 159 2.18 0.17 0.22
C ALA A 159 1.10 -0.91 0.37
N ALA A 160 1.01 -1.53 1.55
CA ALA A 160 0.02 -2.56 1.83
C ALA A 160 -1.41 -2.01 1.81
N LEU A 161 -1.66 -0.84 2.44
CA LEU A 161 -2.98 -0.20 2.41
C LEU A 161 -3.32 0.32 1.01
N LYS A 162 -2.34 0.80 0.25
CA LYS A 162 -2.53 1.14 -1.18
C LYS A 162 -2.93 -0.09 -2.00
N ALA A 163 -2.23 -1.22 -1.83
CA ALA A 163 -2.54 -2.46 -2.52
C ALA A 163 -3.95 -2.97 -2.18
N ASP A 164 -4.35 -2.87 -0.92
CA ASP A 164 -5.70 -3.23 -0.46
C ASP A 164 -6.78 -2.30 -1.04
N GLY A 165 -6.49 -1.01 -1.20
CA GLY A 165 -7.34 -0.08 -1.95
C GLY A 165 -7.44 -0.40 -3.44
N VAL A 166 -6.33 -0.84 -4.04
CA VAL A 166 -6.29 -1.32 -5.44
C VAL A 166 -7.11 -2.60 -5.59
N HIS A 167 -7.08 -3.51 -4.62
CA HIS A 167 -7.95 -4.70 -4.60
C HIS A 167 -9.43 -4.30 -4.62
N ALA A 168 -9.86 -3.42 -3.73
CA ALA A 168 -11.24 -2.92 -3.76
C ALA A 168 -11.63 -2.28 -5.11
N ARG A 169 -10.70 -1.58 -5.77
CA ARG A 169 -10.93 -1.06 -7.13
C ARG A 169 -11.11 -2.16 -8.16
N VAL A 170 -10.34 -3.22 -8.07
CA VAL A 170 -10.49 -4.40 -8.95
C VAL A 170 -11.89 -5.00 -8.81
N ASP A 171 -12.39 -5.15 -7.59
CA ASP A 171 -13.73 -5.66 -7.32
C ASP A 171 -14.81 -4.72 -7.86
N GLY A 172 -14.61 -3.41 -7.71
CA GLY A 172 -15.45 -2.38 -8.33
C GLY A 172 -15.49 -2.49 -9.86
N LEU A 173 -14.32 -2.63 -10.50
CA LEU A 173 -14.23 -2.81 -11.96
C LEU A 173 -14.91 -4.10 -12.43
N THR A 174 -14.82 -5.17 -11.67
CA THR A 174 -15.53 -6.43 -11.95
C THR A 174 -17.04 -6.22 -11.89
N SER A 175 -17.54 -5.51 -10.88
CA SER A 175 -18.96 -5.14 -10.76
C SER A 175 -19.41 -4.24 -11.93
N LEU A 176 -18.56 -3.29 -12.36
CA LEU A 176 -18.83 -2.45 -13.53
C LEU A 176 -18.89 -3.26 -14.84
N ALA A 177 -18.03 -4.29 -14.97
CA ALA A 177 -18.07 -5.21 -16.11
C ALA A 177 -19.42 -5.93 -16.21
N VAL A 178 -19.95 -6.37 -15.08
CA VAL A 178 -21.28 -7.00 -15.00
C VAL A 178 -22.38 -6.06 -15.50
N VAL A 179 -22.33 -4.77 -15.10
CA VAL A 179 -23.28 -3.75 -15.56
C VAL A 179 -23.16 -3.53 -17.08
N ALA A 180 -21.94 -3.39 -17.58
CA ALA A 180 -21.69 -3.17 -19.02
C ALA A 180 -22.08 -4.41 -19.86
N GLY A 181 -21.80 -5.61 -19.37
CA GLY A 181 -22.20 -6.86 -20.00
C GLY A 181 -23.73 -6.99 -20.07
N ALA A 182 -24.41 -6.72 -18.94
CA ALA A 182 -25.88 -6.75 -18.90
C ALA A 182 -26.52 -5.71 -19.85
N ALA A 183 -25.97 -4.51 -19.94
CA ALA A 183 -26.43 -3.48 -20.87
C ALA A 183 -26.22 -3.90 -22.34
N GLY A 184 -25.09 -4.51 -22.67
CA GLY A 184 -24.79 -5.01 -24.02
C GLY A 184 -25.74 -6.16 -24.43
N VAL A 185 -26.03 -7.07 -23.51
CA VAL A 185 -27.00 -8.15 -23.74
C VAL A 185 -28.42 -7.58 -23.92
N ALA A 186 -28.82 -6.58 -23.11
CA ALA A 186 -30.12 -5.92 -23.25
C ALA A 186 -30.23 -5.17 -24.61
N ALA A 187 -29.12 -4.69 -25.16
CA ALA A 187 -29.05 -4.09 -26.48
C ALA A 187 -29.04 -5.11 -27.66
N GLY A 188 -29.18 -6.40 -27.36
CA GLY A 188 -29.22 -7.47 -28.37
C GLY A 188 -27.85 -8.01 -28.80
N PHE A 189 -26.79 -7.77 -28.01
CA PHE A 189 -25.44 -8.28 -28.26
C PHE A 189 -24.99 -9.29 -27.16
N PRO A 190 -25.35 -10.57 -27.28
CA PRO A 190 -25.07 -11.58 -26.25
C PRO A 190 -23.58 -11.78 -25.93
N ALA A 191 -22.70 -11.51 -26.90
CA ALA A 191 -21.25 -11.61 -26.72
C ALA A 191 -20.65 -10.44 -25.90
N ALA A 192 -21.43 -9.41 -25.55
CA ALA A 192 -20.96 -8.25 -24.79
C ALA A 192 -20.42 -8.68 -23.41
N ASP A 193 -21.14 -9.53 -22.67
CA ASP A 193 -20.76 -9.96 -21.33
C ASP A 193 -19.35 -10.63 -21.30
N PRO A 194 -19.05 -11.69 -22.07
CA PRO A 194 -17.73 -12.29 -22.05
C PRO A 194 -16.62 -11.37 -22.62
N ILE A 195 -16.92 -10.52 -23.58
CA ILE A 195 -15.94 -9.57 -24.15
C ILE A 195 -15.57 -8.53 -23.11
N VAL A 196 -16.54 -7.93 -22.42
CA VAL A 196 -16.30 -6.96 -21.34
C VAL A 196 -15.54 -7.62 -20.21
N GLY A 197 -15.92 -8.85 -19.82
CA GLY A 197 -15.20 -9.63 -18.81
C GLY A 197 -13.72 -9.83 -19.16
N LEU A 198 -13.42 -10.13 -20.43
CA LEU A 198 -12.02 -10.31 -20.87
C LEU A 198 -11.23 -8.99 -20.85
N VAL A 199 -11.85 -7.88 -21.30
CA VAL A 199 -11.23 -6.54 -21.24
C VAL A 199 -10.91 -6.16 -19.81
N ILE A 200 -11.84 -6.35 -18.88
CA ILE A 200 -11.61 -6.07 -17.46
C ILE A 200 -10.53 -6.98 -16.88
N ALA A 201 -10.48 -8.25 -17.24
CA ALA A 201 -9.41 -9.15 -16.79
C ALA A 201 -8.01 -8.62 -17.20
N VAL A 202 -7.86 -8.08 -18.41
CA VAL A 202 -6.61 -7.44 -18.86
C VAL A 202 -6.28 -6.20 -18.03
N VAL A 203 -7.28 -5.36 -17.75
CA VAL A 203 -7.12 -4.17 -16.90
C VAL A 203 -6.67 -4.57 -15.50
N ILE A 204 -7.29 -5.61 -14.90
CA ILE A 204 -6.92 -6.12 -13.59
C ILE A 204 -5.46 -6.59 -13.57
N VAL A 205 -5.00 -7.32 -14.58
CA VAL A 205 -3.60 -7.76 -14.68
C VAL A 205 -2.64 -6.56 -14.76
N ALA A 206 -2.98 -5.52 -15.50
CA ALA A 206 -2.16 -4.31 -15.57
C ALA A 206 -2.07 -3.60 -14.20
N VAL A 207 -3.20 -3.47 -13.52
CA VAL A 207 -3.28 -2.87 -12.17
C VAL A 207 -2.52 -3.72 -11.15
N LEU A 208 -2.66 -5.05 -11.21
CA LEU A 208 -1.90 -5.99 -10.38
C LEU A 208 -0.40 -5.82 -10.58
N ALA A 209 0.07 -5.68 -11.81
CA ALA A 209 1.50 -5.51 -12.10
C ALA A 209 2.09 -4.26 -11.42
N VAL A 210 1.33 -3.16 -11.37
CA VAL A 210 1.74 -1.93 -10.66
C VAL A 210 1.78 -2.17 -9.14
N ALA A 211 0.71 -2.72 -8.56
CA ALA A 211 0.64 -2.99 -7.11
C ALA A 211 1.73 -3.99 -6.67
N ALA A 212 1.95 -5.04 -7.47
CA ALA A 212 3.00 -6.01 -7.20
C ALA A 212 4.39 -5.36 -7.23
N ARG A 213 4.68 -4.50 -8.22
CA ARG A 213 5.96 -3.78 -8.31
C ARG A 213 6.21 -2.93 -7.06
N ASP A 214 5.21 -2.22 -6.57
CA ASP A 214 5.32 -1.40 -5.36
C ASP A 214 5.63 -2.26 -4.12
N VAL A 215 4.88 -3.36 -3.92
CA VAL A 215 5.04 -4.24 -2.76
C VAL A 215 6.36 -5.01 -2.82
N PHE A 216 6.69 -5.63 -3.95
CA PHE A 216 7.95 -6.35 -4.12
C PHE A 216 9.16 -5.41 -4.07
N GLY A 217 9.04 -4.21 -4.63
CA GLY A 217 10.08 -3.19 -4.54
C GLY A 217 10.44 -2.91 -3.08
N ARG A 218 9.44 -2.72 -2.20
CA ARG A 218 9.67 -2.51 -0.75
C ARG A 218 10.26 -3.72 -0.04
N LEU A 219 9.82 -4.92 -0.38
CA LEU A 219 10.40 -6.15 0.17
C LEU A 219 11.89 -6.33 -0.20
N LEU A 220 12.29 -5.80 -1.34
CA LEU A 220 13.67 -5.78 -1.84
C LEU A 220 14.44 -4.50 -1.44
N ASP A 221 13.95 -3.80 -0.42
CA ASP A 221 14.54 -2.54 0.09
C ASP A 221 14.60 -1.41 -0.96
N GLY A 222 13.74 -1.45 -1.99
CA GLY A 222 13.62 -0.39 -2.99
C GLY A 222 13.01 0.89 -2.40
N VAL A 223 13.63 2.02 -2.75
CA VAL A 223 13.21 3.37 -2.35
C VAL A 223 13.10 4.23 -3.60
N ASP A 224 12.16 5.18 -3.60
CA ASP A 224 12.03 6.15 -4.69
C ASP A 224 13.34 6.95 -4.84
N PRO A 225 13.95 7.00 -6.04
CA PRO A 225 15.18 7.75 -6.27
C PRO A 225 15.10 9.22 -5.87
N THR A 226 13.92 9.84 -5.90
CA THR A 226 13.73 11.23 -5.49
C THR A 226 14.00 11.43 -4.00
N LEU A 227 13.64 10.46 -3.15
CA LEU A 227 13.94 10.48 -1.72
C LEU A 227 15.44 10.32 -1.45
N VAL A 228 16.10 9.46 -2.22
CA VAL A 228 17.55 9.26 -2.13
C VAL A 228 18.28 10.54 -2.51
N THR A 229 17.86 11.20 -3.60
CA THR A 229 18.43 12.48 -4.03
C THR A 229 18.23 13.57 -2.98
N ALA A 230 17.03 13.69 -2.42
CA ALA A 230 16.74 14.65 -1.35
C ALA A 230 17.63 14.42 -0.12
N ALA A 231 17.84 13.15 0.26
CA ALA A 231 18.74 12.78 1.37
C ALA A 231 20.20 13.18 1.07
N GLN A 232 20.70 12.86 -0.13
CA GLN A 232 22.05 13.21 -0.55
C GLN A 232 22.28 14.73 -0.54
N GLU A 233 21.33 15.48 -1.07
CA GLU A 233 21.41 16.95 -1.08
C GLU A 233 21.37 17.54 0.33
N ALA A 234 20.54 17.00 1.22
CA ALA A 234 20.48 17.46 2.62
C ALA A 234 21.81 17.23 3.34
N LEU A 235 22.42 16.07 3.16
CA LEU A 235 23.72 15.71 3.74
C LEU A 235 24.86 16.56 3.18
N ALA A 236 24.89 16.76 1.86
CA ALA A 236 25.96 17.54 1.20
C ALA A 236 25.97 19.03 1.62
N ARG A 237 24.82 19.55 2.10
CA ARG A 237 24.72 20.94 2.60
C ARG A 237 25.18 21.10 4.05
N GLN A 238 25.45 20.02 4.78
CA GLN A 238 25.80 20.10 6.20
C GLN A 238 27.22 20.62 6.41
N PRO A 239 27.43 21.63 7.26
CA PRO A 239 28.75 22.13 7.60
C PRO A 239 29.61 21.04 8.25
N GLY A 240 30.80 20.82 7.73
CA GLY A 240 31.73 19.82 8.24
C GLY A 240 31.65 18.45 7.57
N VAL A 241 30.64 18.19 6.75
CA VAL A 241 30.56 17.02 5.86
C VAL A 241 31.39 17.32 4.62
N GLN A 242 32.41 16.49 4.35
CA GLN A 242 33.23 16.59 3.14
C GLN A 242 32.62 15.84 1.97
N SER A 243 32.10 14.64 2.22
CA SER A 243 31.38 13.85 1.23
C SER A 243 30.45 12.83 1.92
N VAL A 244 29.49 12.32 1.14
CA VAL A 244 28.64 11.19 1.55
C VAL A 244 29.33 9.91 1.06
N HIS A 245 29.94 9.18 1.98
CA HIS A 245 30.66 7.94 1.68
C HIS A 245 29.69 6.84 1.25
N ARG A 246 28.60 6.69 1.98
CA ARG A 246 27.54 5.72 1.67
C ARG A 246 26.20 6.19 2.21
N LEU A 247 25.14 5.99 1.41
CA LEU A 247 23.75 6.18 1.82
C LEU A 247 22.95 4.93 1.43
N ARG A 248 22.27 4.34 2.40
CA ARG A 248 21.32 3.27 2.22
C ARG A 248 20.02 3.64 2.89
N MET A 249 18.91 3.35 2.22
CA MET A 249 17.59 3.61 2.75
C MET A 249 16.72 2.38 2.52
N ARG A 250 15.76 2.14 3.42
CA ARG A 250 14.81 1.04 3.27
C ARG A 250 13.51 1.33 3.99
N TRP A 251 12.44 0.75 3.49
CA TRP A 251 11.16 0.77 4.16
C TRP A 251 11.04 -0.35 5.20
N LEU A 252 10.37 -0.06 6.30
CA LEU A 252 9.92 -0.99 7.32
C LEU A 252 8.43 -0.75 7.58
N GLY A 253 7.56 -1.41 6.78
CA GLY A 253 6.16 -1.03 6.66
C GLY A 253 6.03 0.39 6.09
N HIS A 254 5.38 1.29 6.83
CA HIS A 254 5.20 2.69 6.44
C HIS A 254 6.30 3.64 6.95
N ARG A 255 7.35 3.13 7.61
CA ARG A 255 8.50 3.90 8.09
C ARG A 255 9.69 3.76 7.16
N LEU A 256 10.39 4.86 6.92
CA LEU A 256 11.65 4.88 6.18
C LEU A 256 12.81 4.94 7.17
N LEU A 257 13.84 4.12 6.95
CA LEU A 257 15.07 4.07 7.73
C LEU A 257 16.25 4.42 6.82
N ALA A 258 17.28 5.06 7.36
CA ALA A 258 18.51 5.38 6.64
C ALA A 258 19.76 4.95 7.42
N ASP A 259 20.72 4.37 6.71
CA ASP A 259 22.07 4.09 7.18
C ASP A 259 23.04 4.94 6.34
N VAL A 260 23.78 5.82 6.99
CA VAL A 260 24.64 6.82 6.33
C VAL A 260 26.06 6.76 6.88
N GLU A 261 27.02 6.88 5.98
CA GLU A 261 28.44 7.07 6.31
C GLU A 261 28.89 8.40 5.69
N LEU A 262 29.44 9.28 6.52
CA LEU A 262 29.90 10.61 6.13
C LEU A 262 31.40 10.73 6.29
N ASP A 263 32.08 11.25 5.28
CA ASP A 263 33.48 11.61 5.36
C ASP A 263 33.61 12.96 6.07
N ILE A 264 34.33 12.97 7.19
CA ILE A 264 34.60 14.12 8.03
C ILE A 264 36.11 14.30 8.15
N ASP A 265 36.56 15.54 8.32
CA ASP A 265 37.96 15.88 8.50
C ASP A 265 38.57 15.05 9.66
N PRO A 266 39.66 14.27 9.41
CA PRO A 266 40.27 13.38 10.39
C PRO A 266 40.89 14.14 11.59
N ASP A 267 41.19 15.43 11.43
CA ASP A 267 41.77 16.25 12.49
C ASP A 267 40.69 16.80 13.47
N ARG A 268 39.41 16.53 13.23
CA ARG A 268 38.34 16.92 14.15
C ARG A 268 38.34 16.08 15.41
N SER A 269 38.03 16.73 16.53
CA SER A 269 37.79 15.99 17.77
C SER A 269 36.54 15.10 17.67
N LEU A 270 36.51 14.00 18.44
CA LEU A 270 35.34 13.12 18.49
C LEU A 270 34.04 13.89 18.81
N SER A 271 34.12 14.90 19.69
CA SER A 271 32.97 15.72 20.05
C SER A 271 32.47 16.59 18.89
N GLU A 272 33.35 17.11 18.05
CA GLU A 272 32.98 17.88 16.85
C GLU A 272 32.40 16.96 15.78
N ALA A 273 33.03 15.79 15.55
CA ALA A 273 32.50 14.79 14.61
C ALA A 273 31.11 14.33 15.03
N HIS A 274 30.89 14.04 16.31
CA HIS A 274 29.58 13.66 16.84
C HIS A 274 28.52 14.74 16.63
N ARG A 275 28.87 16.02 16.82
CA ARG A 275 27.95 17.12 16.55
C ARG A 275 27.58 17.22 15.07
N ILE A 276 28.56 17.08 14.16
CA ILE A 276 28.30 17.08 12.70
C ILE A 276 27.35 15.94 12.32
N VAL A 277 27.57 14.73 12.85
CA VAL A 277 26.70 13.56 12.64
C VAL A 277 25.27 13.84 13.12
N HIS A 278 25.13 14.41 14.30
CA HIS A 278 23.81 14.73 14.87
C HIS A 278 23.08 15.80 14.06
N ASP A 279 23.77 16.86 13.63
CA ASP A 279 23.20 17.89 12.76
C ASP A 279 22.77 17.31 11.40
N ALA A 280 23.53 16.36 10.86
CA ALA A 280 23.22 15.65 9.63
C ALA A 280 21.99 14.73 9.79
N GLU A 281 21.87 14.01 10.91
CA GLU A 281 20.70 13.20 11.24
C GLU A 281 19.43 14.06 11.30
N HIS A 282 19.49 15.18 12.00
CA HIS A 282 18.38 16.14 12.09
C HIS A 282 17.99 16.70 10.72
N ALA A 283 18.97 17.08 9.91
CA ALA A 283 18.69 17.58 8.55
C ALA A 283 18.03 16.53 7.65
N LEU A 284 18.43 15.26 7.76
CA LEU A 284 17.81 14.16 7.02
C LEU A 284 16.34 13.98 7.39
N THR A 285 16.01 13.95 8.67
CA THR A 285 14.64 13.75 9.16
C THR A 285 13.70 14.85 8.72
N HIS A 286 14.20 16.08 8.55
CA HIS A 286 13.42 17.19 8.00
C HIS A 286 13.32 17.21 6.48
N ALA A 287 14.37 16.74 5.77
CA ALA A 287 14.41 16.78 4.32
C ALA A 287 13.67 15.61 3.66
N VAL A 288 13.59 14.45 4.33
CA VAL A 288 13.06 13.21 3.76
C VAL A 288 11.75 12.82 4.44
N PRO A 289 10.62 12.87 3.73
CA PRO A 289 9.32 12.46 4.27
C PRO A 289 9.33 11.01 4.75
N LYS A 290 8.69 10.75 5.90
CA LYS A 290 8.57 9.42 6.52
C LYS A 290 9.88 8.77 6.96
N LEU A 291 10.99 9.49 6.93
CA LEU A 291 12.22 9.06 7.57
C LEU A 291 12.03 9.17 9.09
N THR A 292 12.03 8.03 9.78
CA THR A 292 11.78 7.95 11.23
C THR A 292 13.03 7.68 12.04
N GLU A 293 14.06 7.14 11.39
CA GLU A 293 15.33 6.80 12.03
C GLU A 293 16.46 6.91 11.01
N ALA A 294 17.54 7.57 11.38
CA ALA A 294 18.76 7.61 10.59
C ALA A 294 19.94 7.22 11.50
N THR A 295 20.72 6.24 11.07
CA THR A 295 22.00 5.92 11.71
C THR A 295 23.10 6.56 10.89
N VAL A 296 23.75 7.57 11.44
CA VAL A 296 24.81 8.31 10.77
C VAL A 296 26.15 7.98 11.42
N HIS A 297 27.13 7.56 10.63
CA HIS A 297 28.46 7.21 11.06
C HIS A 297 29.52 8.14 10.43
N ALA A 298 30.41 8.68 11.26
CA ALA A 298 31.54 9.48 10.82
C ALA A 298 32.72 8.60 10.40
N TYR A 299 33.20 8.79 9.18
CA TYR A 299 34.46 8.22 8.68
C TYR A 299 35.52 9.32 8.53
N PRO A 300 36.78 9.04 8.85
CA PRO A 300 37.85 9.95 8.54
C PRO A 300 38.00 10.05 7.00
N ALA A 301 37.90 11.25 6.47
CA ALA A 301 38.10 11.48 5.04
C ALA A 301 39.52 11.07 4.64
N HIS A 302 39.62 10.19 3.64
CA HIS A 302 40.94 9.86 3.09
C HIS A 302 41.43 11.01 2.21
N PRO A 303 42.70 11.41 2.33
CA PRO A 303 43.26 12.39 1.42
C PRO A 303 43.13 11.86 -0.01
N VAL A 304 42.44 12.67 -0.86
CA VAL A 304 42.37 12.35 -2.30
C VAL A 304 43.80 12.19 -2.80
N LYS A 305 44.20 10.98 -3.16
CA LYS A 305 45.46 10.76 -3.88
C LYS A 305 45.35 11.55 -5.18
N SER A 306 45.97 12.74 -5.20
CA SER A 306 46.19 13.49 -6.43
C SER A 306 47.07 12.62 -7.34
N GLY A 307 46.43 11.95 -8.30
CA GLY A 307 47.09 11.26 -9.40
C GLY A 307 47.53 12.24 -10.47
#